data_f7f50ece83aeb33f07979f8db935a8fe
#
_entry.id   f7f50ece83aeb33f07979f8db935a8fe
#
_cell.length_a   1.000
_cell.length_b   1.000
_cell.length_c   1.000
_cell.angle_alpha   90.00
_cell.angle_beta   90.00
_cell.angle_gamma   90.00
#
_symmetry.space_group_name_H-M   'P 1'
#
loop_
_entity.id
_entity.type
_entity.pdbx_description
1 polymer ?
#
loop_
_entity_poly.entity_id
_entity_poly.type
_entity_poly.pdbx_seq_one_letter_code
_entity_poly.pdbx_strand_id
1 'polypeptide(L)'
;MPHRPGMRPLEEQVREALDAGITMLQLREKYLSEEDFLREALSIRKLTERYHVPLIINDSLYVAINSGADGIHIGQSDLPAREVRAKLGPDKILGVTAKTVAQALEAEKAGADYLGSGAVFPSPTKTEAIPMSRETLTAICQSVSIPVVAIGGINASNLSTLAGTGIAGAAIISGIFGQPDIGAAVRELRECIHKNHRVIPAVLTIAGSDSGGGAGIQADLKTITALGLYGTSVITAITAQNTLGVQAVSPASPEILAAQLDSVLSDLTPQAIKIGMLGNKTAVQVVAEKLSAYPDIPVVLDPVLISTSGRPLAAPDAIAASQELLFPRATLLTPNLPEAEFLLQMQTHTLDDDAGIEAAATRLSRQFHTAVLLKGGHRENLPNTVCDVLCQPDQTPLWFSSPRIENQNNHGTGCTLSSAIACGLAAGRSLEQSIRDARSYLSGALAFGLNLG
;
A
#
# COMPACT_ATOMS: atom_id res chain seq x y z
N MET A 1 -26.78 -16.55 -19.38
CA MET A 1 -26.57 -17.16 -20.72
C MET A 1 -27.93 -17.52 -21.27
N PRO A 2 -28.23 -17.31 -22.55
CA PRO A 2 -29.52 -17.72 -23.07
C PRO A 2 -29.70 -19.24 -22.95
N HIS A 3 -30.91 -19.70 -22.61
CA HIS A 3 -31.28 -21.11 -22.56
C HIS A 3 -30.88 -21.80 -23.87
N ARG A 4 -29.81 -22.57 -23.90
CA ARG A 4 -29.46 -23.43 -25.00
C ARG A 4 -30.01 -24.83 -24.72
N PRO A 5 -30.65 -25.49 -25.69
CA PRO A 5 -31.08 -26.88 -25.55
C PRO A 5 -29.88 -27.75 -25.14
N GLY A 6 -30.01 -28.51 -24.04
CA GLY A 6 -28.96 -29.37 -23.52
C GLY A 6 -28.09 -28.79 -22.39
N MET A 7 -28.28 -27.54 -21.98
CA MET A 7 -27.66 -27.00 -20.76
C MET A 7 -28.39 -27.45 -19.51
N ARG A 8 -27.63 -27.63 -18.41
CA ARG A 8 -28.18 -27.88 -17.07
C ARG A 8 -29.07 -26.69 -16.64
N PRO A 9 -30.12 -26.91 -15.83
CA PRO A 9 -30.94 -25.82 -15.27
C PRO A 9 -30.10 -24.74 -14.62
N LEU A 10 -30.49 -23.45 -14.79
CA LEU A 10 -29.73 -22.31 -14.25
C LEU A 10 -29.58 -22.42 -12.72
N GLU A 11 -30.63 -22.84 -12.02
CA GLU A 11 -30.62 -23.03 -10.56
C GLU A 11 -29.57 -24.03 -10.08
N GLU A 12 -29.34 -25.11 -10.83
CA GLU A 12 -28.31 -26.10 -10.51
C GLU A 12 -26.91 -25.51 -10.67
N GLN A 13 -26.70 -24.79 -11.78
CA GLN A 13 -25.42 -24.15 -12.06
C GLN A 13 -25.11 -23.06 -11.01
N VAL A 14 -26.10 -22.26 -10.64
CA VAL A 14 -25.97 -21.24 -9.60
C VAL A 14 -25.68 -21.87 -8.23
N ARG A 15 -26.35 -22.96 -7.88
CA ARG A 15 -26.12 -23.70 -6.64
C ARG A 15 -24.69 -24.20 -6.56
N GLU A 16 -24.18 -24.82 -7.60
CA GLU A 16 -22.80 -25.30 -7.68
C GLU A 16 -21.78 -24.18 -7.50
N ALA A 17 -22.05 -23.01 -8.09
CA ALA A 17 -21.20 -21.83 -7.92
C ALA A 17 -21.27 -21.27 -6.49
N LEU A 18 -22.45 -21.25 -5.86
CA LEU A 18 -22.66 -20.83 -4.48
C LEU A 18 -21.97 -21.78 -3.49
N ASP A 19 -22.11 -23.09 -3.68
CA ASP A 19 -21.42 -24.13 -2.89
C ASP A 19 -19.89 -23.98 -2.95
N ALA A 20 -19.36 -23.55 -4.11
CA ALA A 20 -17.95 -23.29 -4.29
C ALA A 20 -17.49 -21.92 -3.77
N GLY A 21 -18.42 -21.06 -3.34
CA GLY A 21 -18.16 -19.84 -2.59
C GLY A 21 -17.96 -18.58 -3.44
N ILE A 22 -18.76 -18.37 -4.46
CA ILE A 22 -18.88 -17.04 -5.07
C ILE A 22 -19.35 -16.02 -4.03
N THR A 23 -18.91 -14.77 -4.16
CA THR A 23 -19.18 -13.72 -3.14
C THR A 23 -20.28 -12.75 -3.56
N MET A 24 -20.67 -12.74 -4.84
CA MET A 24 -21.76 -11.95 -5.41
C MET A 24 -22.24 -12.64 -6.67
N LEU A 25 -23.55 -12.63 -6.92
CA LEU A 25 -24.15 -13.16 -8.14
C LEU A 25 -24.82 -12.03 -8.92
N GLN A 26 -24.45 -11.87 -10.21
CA GLN A 26 -25.16 -10.96 -11.11
C GLN A 26 -26.00 -11.75 -12.10
N LEU A 27 -27.33 -11.51 -12.10
CA LEU A 27 -28.26 -12.09 -13.04
C LEU A 27 -28.53 -11.13 -14.20
N ARG A 28 -28.30 -11.60 -15.44
CA ARG A 28 -28.43 -10.81 -16.66
C ARG A 28 -29.18 -11.58 -17.71
N GLU A 29 -30.34 -11.06 -18.07
CA GLU A 29 -31.16 -11.55 -19.18
C GLU A 29 -31.42 -10.45 -20.22
N LYS A 30 -31.33 -10.83 -21.51
CA LYS A 30 -31.53 -9.88 -22.62
C LYS A 30 -32.75 -10.18 -23.50
N TYR A 31 -33.24 -11.40 -23.38
CA TYR A 31 -34.24 -11.91 -24.37
C TYR A 31 -35.55 -12.35 -23.70
N LEU A 32 -35.60 -12.39 -22.37
CA LEU A 32 -36.85 -12.65 -21.65
C LEU A 32 -37.71 -11.42 -21.58
N SER A 33 -39.06 -11.62 -21.47
CA SER A 33 -39.96 -10.56 -21.06
C SER A 33 -39.61 -10.11 -19.61
N GLU A 34 -40.00 -8.89 -19.23
CA GLU A 34 -39.77 -8.44 -17.84
C GLU A 34 -40.43 -9.35 -16.80
N GLU A 35 -41.61 -9.92 -17.13
CA GLU A 35 -42.33 -10.87 -16.26
C GLU A 35 -41.57 -12.19 -16.09
N ASP A 36 -41.02 -12.72 -17.19
CA ASP A 36 -40.23 -13.95 -17.16
C ASP A 36 -38.91 -13.72 -16.46
N PHE A 37 -38.23 -12.61 -16.69
CA PHE A 37 -37.02 -12.22 -15.99
C PHE A 37 -37.27 -12.04 -14.48
N LEU A 38 -38.40 -11.44 -14.09
CA LEU A 38 -38.78 -11.31 -12.68
C LEU A 38 -39.02 -12.67 -12.04
N ARG A 39 -39.68 -13.62 -12.73
CA ARG A 39 -39.86 -14.98 -12.21
C ARG A 39 -38.55 -15.71 -11.98
N GLU A 40 -37.63 -15.58 -12.92
CA GLU A 40 -36.28 -16.16 -12.79
C GLU A 40 -35.52 -15.51 -11.63
N ALA A 41 -35.54 -14.17 -11.55
CA ALA A 41 -34.89 -13.42 -10.46
C ALA A 41 -35.43 -13.85 -9.07
N LEU A 42 -36.74 -14.03 -8.92
CA LEU A 42 -37.37 -14.51 -7.68
C LEU A 42 -36.92 -15.93 -7.30
N SER A 43 -36.73 -16.82 -8.29
CA SER A 43 -36.23 -18.17 -8.04
C SER A 43 -34.77 -18.14 -7.58
N ILE A 44 -33.92 -17.40 -8.28
CA ILE A 44 -32.50 -17.25 -7.94
C ILE A 44 -32.31 -16.53 -6.60
N ARG A 45 -33.16 -15.53 -6.28
CA ARG A 45 -33.15 -14.83 -4.98
C ARG A 45 -33.28 -15.78 -3.81
N LYS A 46 -34.21 -16.75 -3.89
CA LYS A 46 -34.37 -17.78 -2.85
C LYS A 46 -33.15 -18.64 -2.61
N LEU A 47 -32.35 -18.85 -3.67
CA LEU A 47 -31.07 -19.56 -3.53
C LEU A 47 -30.04 -18.67 -2.86
N THR A 48 -29.80 -17.47 -3.38
CA THR A 48 -28.75 -16.57 -2.87
C THR A 48 -28.96 -16.17 -1.42
N GLU A 49 -30.21 -16.01 -0.97
CA GLU A 49 -30.56 -15.77 0.44
C GLU A 49 -30.06 -16.87 1.38
N ARG A 50 -30.19 -18.14 1.00
CA ARG A 50 -29.75 -19.28 1.82
C ARG A 50 -28.22 -19.31 2.02
N TYR A 51 -27.49 -18.75 1.06
CA TYR A 51 -26.02 -18.68 1.10
C TYR A 51 -25.51 -17.33 1.58
N HIS A 52 -26.40 -16.39 1.90
CA HIS A 52 -26.06 -15.00 2.25
C HIS A 52 -25.19 -14.31 1.19
N VAL A 53 -25.41 -14.61 -0.10
CA VAL A 53 -24.69 -14.03 -1.24
C VAL A 53 -25.58 -12.98 -1.89
N PRO A 54 -25.12 -11.74 -2.06
CA PRO A 54 -25.90 -10.67 -2.71
C PRO A 54 -26.26 -11.01 -4.15
N LEU A 55 -27.55 -10.77 -4.51
CA LEU A 55 -28.06 -10.86 -5.87
C LEU A 55 -28.12 -9.46 -6.48
N ILE A 56 -27.47 -9.27 -7.61
CA ILE A 56 -27.47 -8.05 -8.40
C ILE A 56 -28.21 -8.30 -9.72
N ILE A 57 -29.16 -7.46 -10.04
CA ILE A 57 -29.87 -7.51 -11.33
C ILE A 57 -29.16 -6.60 -12.33
N ASN A 58 -28.95 -7.08 -13.55
CA ASN A 58 -28.34 -6.27 -14.60
C ASN A 58 -29.41 -5.50 -15.40
N ASP A 59 -29.21 -4.20 -15.58
CA ASP A 59 -29.96 -3.24 -16.41
C ASP A 59 -31.43 -2.95 -15.94
N SER A 60 -32.24 -3.93 -15.54
CA SER A 60 -33.66 -3.74 -15.22
C SER A 60 -33.89 -3.28 -13.79
N LEU A 61 -34.22 -2.00 -13.62
CA LEU A 61 -34.60 -1.43 -12.32
C LEU A 61 -35.91 -2.03 -11.81
N TYR A 62 -36.87 -2.30 -12.73
CA TYR A 62 -38.14 -2.94 -12.39
C TYR A 62 -37.94 -4.31 -11.74
N VAL A 63 -37.12 -5.16 -12.36
CA VAL A 63 -36.82 -6.49 -11.82
C VAL A 63 -36.02 -6.41 -10.51
N ALA A 64 -35.06 -5.49 -10.42
CA ALA A 64 -34.27 -5.31 -9.19
C ALA A 64 -35.16 -4.98 -7.96
N ILE A 65 -36.12 -4.06 -8.14
CA ILE A 65 -37.02 -3.65 -7.07
C ILE A 65 -38.01 -4.78 -6.73
N ASN A 66 -38.67 -5.34 -7.75
CA ASN A 66 -39.78 -6.30 -7.53
C ASN A 66 -39.34 -7.70 -7.16
N SER A 67 -38.12 -8.10 -7.46
CA SER A 67 -37.53 -9.36 -6.98
C SER A 67 -36.98 -9.30 -5.54
N GLY A 68 -36.86 -8.10 -4.99
CA GLY A 68 -36.18 -7.90 -3.69
C GLY A 68 -34.68 -8.13 -3.76
N ALA A 69 -34.05 -8.05 -4.94
CA ALA A 69 -32.62 -8.21 -5.10
C ALA A 69 -31.83 -7.22 -4.22
N ASP A 70 -30.58 -7.54 -3.92
CA ASP A 70 -29.72 -6.70 -3.07
C ASP A 70 -29.23 -5.46 -3.81
N GLY A 71 -29.29 -5.44 -5.15
CA GLY A 71 -28.87 -4.30 -5.94
C GLY A 71 -29.09 -4.45 -7.44
N ILE A 72 -28.56 -3.46 -8.15
CA ILE A 72 -28.59 -3.38 -9.60
C ILE A 72 -27.20 -3.02 -10.14
N HIS A 73 -26.87 -3.50 -11.35
CA HIS A 73 -25.74 -3.03 -12.13
C HIS A 73 -26.21 -2.43 -13.45
N ILE A 74 -25.76 -1.22 -13.75
CA ILE A 74 -26.12 -0.47 -14.95
C ILE A 74 -24.90 -0.14 -15.81
N GLY A 75 -25.11 -0.08 -17.12
CA GLY A 75 -24.13 0.40 -18.10
C GLY A 75 -24.28 1.88 -18.42
N GLN A 76 -23.42 2.39 -19.32
CA GLN A 76 -23.40 3.80 -19.72
C GLN A 76 -24.59 4.21 -20.63
N SER A 77 -25.27 3.23 -21.23
CA SER A 77 -26.44 3.45 -22.08
C SER A 77 -27.79 3.29 -21.37
N ASP A 78 -27.75 2.91 -20.10
CA ASP A 78 -28.94 2.67 -19.29
C ASP A 78 -29.40 3.98 -18.60
N LEU A 79 -30.31 3.89 -17.65
CA LEU A 79 -30.76 5.05 -16.87
C LEU A 79 -29.53 5.68 -16.13
N PRO A 80 -29.51 7.03 -16.03
CA PRO A 80 -28.44 7.69 -15.28
C PRO A 80 -28.33 7.20 -13.84
N ALA A 81 -27.10 6.96 -13.37
CA ALA A 81 -26.83 6.39 -12.05
C ALA A 81 -27.51 7.16 -10.90
N ARG A 82 -27.55 8.49 -11.00
CA ARG A 82 -28.25 9.35 -10.02
C ARG A 82 -29.77 9.09 -9.96
N GLU A 83 -30.40 8.85 -11.09
CA GLU A 83 -31.82 8.53 -11.15
C GLU A 83 -32.11 7.12 -10.61
N VAL A 84 -31.22 6.17 -10.93
CA VAL A 84 -31.30 4.81 -10.40
C VAL A 84 -31.14 4.84 -8.88
N ARG A 85 -30.14 5.55 -8.36
CA ARG A 85 -29.95 5.70 -6.92
C ARG A 85 -31.16 6.30 -6.21
N ALA A 86 -31.77 7.34 -6.78
CA ALA A 86 -32.96 7.97 -6.21
C ALA A 86 -34.18 7.02 -6.11
N LYS A 87 -34.33 6.09 -7.06
CA LYS A 87 -35.42 5.11 -7.06
C LYS A 87 -35.10 3.83 -6.27
N LEU A 88 -33.84 3.44 -6.25
CA LEU A 88 -33.35 2.23 -5.59
C LEU A 88 -33.29 2.40 -4.06
N GLY A 89 -33.06 3.63 -3.59
CA GLY A 89 -32.82 3.97 -2.19
C GLY A 89 -31.35 3.81 -1.76
N PRO A 90 -30.98 4.23 -0.55
CA PRO A 90 -29.58 4.22 -0.08
C PRO A 90 -29.06 2.84 0.32
N ASP A 91 -29.94 1.91 0.70
CA ASP A 91 -29.55 0.62 1.30
C ASP A 91 -29.27 -0.49 0.29
N LYS A 92 -29.56 -0.25 -0.99
CA LYS A 92 -29.34 -1.21 -2.08
C LYS A 92 -28.06 -0.94 -2.83
N ILE A 93 -27.40 -1.99 -3.30
CA ILE A 93 -26.13 -1.92 -4.02
C ILE A 93 -26.34 -1.38 -5.44
N LEU A 94 -25.64 -0.32 -5.81
CA LEU A 94 -25.60 0.22 -7.16
C LEU A 94 -24.21 -0.01 -7.77
N GLY A 95 -24.13 -0.88 -8.76
CA GLY A 95 -22.95 -1.05 -9.61
C GLY A 95 -23.07 -0.24 -10.90
N VAL A 96 -21.99 0.37 -11.35
CA VAL A 96 -21.95 1.15 -12.58
C VAL A 96 -20.75 0.74 -13.44
N THR A 97 -21.00 0.53 -14.74
CA THR A 97 -19.90 0.29 -15.69
C THR A 97 -19.13 1.58 -15.95
N ALA A 98 -17.79 1.55 -15.78
CA ALA A 98 -16.91 2.66 -16.14
C ALA A 98 -15.73 2.17 -16.99
N LYS A 99 -15.44 2.87 -18.10
CA LYS A 99 -14.36 2.55 -19.04
C LYS A 99 -13.26 3.62 -19.07
N THR A 100 -13.49 4.75 -18.43
CA THR A 100 -12.55 5.86 -18.32
C THR A 100 -12.54 6.42 -16.90
N VAL A 101 -11.47 7.11 -16.52
CA VAL A 101 -11.38 7.79 -15.23
C VAL A 101 -12.52 8.79 -15.03
N ALA A 102 -12.89 9.53 -16.07
CA ALA A 102 -13.99 10.49 -16.00
C ALA A 102 -15.33 9.82 -15.67
N GLN A 103 -15.64 8.68 -16.32
CA GLN A 103 -16.84 7.89 -16.02
C GLN A 103 -16.80 7.30 -14.60
N ALA A 104 -15.64 6.90 -14.11
CA ALA A 104 -15.47 6.36 -12.76
C ALA A 104 -15.78 7.42 -11.70
N LEU A 105 -15.20 8.61 -11.82
CA LEU A 105 -15.45 9.73 -10.92
C LEU A 105 -16.91 10.21 -10.94
N GLU A 106 -17.55 10.23 -12.12
CA GLU A 106 -18.95 10.59 -12.25
C GLU A 106 -19.87 9.55 -11.59
N ALA A 107 -19.59 8.27 -11.79
CA ALA A 107 -20.36 7.18 -11.17
C ALA A 107 -20.26 7.21 -9.65
N GLU A 108 -19.05 7.40 -9.08
CA GLU A 108 -18.86 7.55 -7.64
C GLU A 108 -19.62 8.74 -7.09
N LYS A 109 -19.54 9.91 -7.75
CA LYS A 109 -20.29 11.12 -7.39
C LYS A 109 -21.82 10.95 -7.49
N ALA A 110 -22.27 10.06 -8.38
CA ALA A 110 -23.68 9.72 -8.54
C ALA A 110 -24.19 8.71 -7.51
N GLY A 111 -23.33 8.20 -6.62
CA GLY A 111 -23.67 7.28 -5.54
C GLY A 111 -23.54 5.81 -5.91
N ALA A 112 -22.66 5.45 -6.84
CA ALA A 112 -22.30 4.06 -7.07
C ALA A 112 -21.56 3.47 -5.88
N ASP A 113 -21.84 2.20 -5.55
CA ASP A 113 -21.14 1.47 -4.48
C ASP A 113 -19.95 0.67 -5.02
N TYR A 114 -19.96 0.33 -6.31
CA TYR A 114 -18.82 -0.29 -6.98
C TYR A 114 -18.83 0.00 -8.49
N LEU A 115 -17.69 -0.18 -9.12
CA LEU A 115 -17.54 -0.05 -10.57
C LEU A 115 -17.26 -1.40 -11.23
N GLY A 116 -17.86 -1.63 -12.41
CA GLY A 116 -17.48 -2.70 -13.33
C GLY A 116 -16.62 -2.12 -14.46
N SER A 117 -15.35 -2.51 -14.57
CA SER A 117 -14.42 -1.96 -15.57
C SER A 117 -13.90 -3.03 -16.53
N GLY A 118 -14.03 -2.78 -17.82
CA GLY A 118 -13.62 -3.71 -18.89
C GLY A 118 -14.27 -3.43 -20.24
N ALA A 119 -14.08 -4.33 -21.25
CA ALA A 119 -13.50 -5.67 -21.16
C ALA A 119 -11.98 -5.60 -21.01
N VAL A 120 -11.42 -6.35 -20.03
CA VAL A 120 -9.96 -6.39 -19.81
C VAL A 120 -9.24 -7.38 -20.72
N PHE A 121 -9.94 -8.40 -21.20
CA PHE A 121 -9.45 -9.36 -22.19
C PHE A 121 -10.48 -9.56 -23.32
N PRO A 122 -10.05 -9.99 -24.50
CA PRO A 122 -10.96 -10.40 -25.58
C PRO A 122 -11.93 -11.48 -25.09
N SER A 123 -13.20 -11.39 -25.48
CA SER A 123 -14.23 -12.33 -25.05
C SER A 123 -15.03 -12.82 -26.24
N PRO A 124 -15.31 -14.13 -26.37
CA PRO A 124 -16.16 -14.65 -27.44
C PRO A 124 -17.60 -14.12 -27.40
N THR A 125 -18.01 -13.52 -26.29
CA THR A 125 -19.34 -12.92 -26.09
C THR A 125 -19.45 -11.47 -26.55
N LYS A 126 -18.31 -10.78 -26.83
CA LYS A 126 -18.24 -9.40 -27.35
C LYS A 126 -17.02 -9.26 -28.26
N THR A 127 -17.11 -9.71 -29.49
CA THR A 127 -16.03 -9.73 -30.49
C THR A 127 -15.56 -8.34 -30.96
N GLU A 128 -16.35 -7.30 -30.77
CA GLU A 128 -16.05 -5.92 -31.22
C GLU A 128 -15.50 -5.01 -30.11
N ALA A 129 -15.39 -5.49 -28.88
CA ALA A 129 -14.90 -4.65 -27.78
C ALA A 129 -13.37 -4.56 -27.81
N ILE A 130 -12.81 -3.36 -27.97
CA ILE A 130 -11.38 -3.09 -27.77
C ILE A 130 -11.09 -3.34 -26.29
N PRO A 131 -10.14 -4.24 -25.96
CA PRO A 131 -9.76 -4.50 -24.56
C PRO A 131 -9.24 -3.22 -23.90
N MET A 132 -9.63 -3.04 -22.65
CA MET A 132 -9.08 -1.97 -21.79
C MET A 132 -7.63 -2.29 -21.45
N SER A 133 -6.73 -1.30 -21.56
CA SER A 133 -5.34 -1.51 -21.16
C SER A 133 -5.21 -1.62 -19.63
N ARG A 134 -4.13 -2.28 -19.19
CA ARG A 134 -3.79 -2.41 -17.76
C ARG A 134 -3.62 -1.05 -17.10
N GLU A 135 -2.99 -0.10 -17.79
CA GLU A 135 -2.73 1.27 -17.33
C GLU A 135 -4.06 2.01 -17.10
N THR A 136 -5.01 1.89 -18.02
CA THR A 136 -6.34 2.47 -17.87
C THR A 136 -7.09 1.89 -16.68
N LEU A 137 -7.05 0.56 -16.50
CA LEU A 137 -7.67 -0.09 -15.34
C LEU A 137 -7.04 0.39 -14.03
N THR A 138 -5.72 0.47 -13.98
CA THR A 138 -4.98 0.97 -12.82
C THR A 138 -5.34 2.42 -12.51
N ALA A 139 -5.40 3.28 -13.52
CA ALA A 139 -5.78 4.68 -13.36
C ALA A 139 -7.22 4.83 -12.83
N ILE A 140 -8.16 4.00 -13.29
CA ILE A 140 -9.53 3.96 -12.76
C ILE A 140 -9.50 3.56 -11.28
N CYS A 141 -8.81 2.47 -10.91
CA CYS A 141 -8.72 2.01 -9.52
C CYS A 141 -8.10 3.05 -8.58
N GLN A 142 -7.15 3.85 -9.07
CA GLN A 142 -6.49 4.90 -8.29
C GLN A 142 -7.31 6.19 -8.16
N SER A 143 -8.29 6.41 -9.05
CA SER A 143 -9.05 7.65 -9.11
C SER A 143 -10.27 7.69 -8.19
N VAL A 144 -10.75 6.54 -7.71
CA VAL A 144 -11.96 6.40 -6.89
C VAL A 144 -11.68 5.70 -5.57
N SER A 145 -12.53 5.93 -4.59
CA SER A 145 -12.48 5.26 -3.28
C SER A 145 -13.34 3.99 -3.23
N ILE A 146 -14.31 3.85 -4.14
CA ILE A 146 -15.18 2.68 -4.22
C ILE A 146 -14.51 1.49 -4.93
N PRO A 147 -14.89 0.24 -4.60
CA PRO A 147 -14.32 -0.96 -5.21
C PRO A 147 -14.49 -0.99 -6.73
N VAL A 148 -13.43 -1.41 -7.45
CA VAL A 148 -13.47 -1.65 -8.90
C VAL A 148 -13.37 -3.13 -9.18
N VAL A 149 -14.31 -3.67 -9.93
CA VAL A 149 -14.38 -5.07 -10.35
C VAL A 149 -14.02 -5.18 -11.82
N ALA A 150 -12.98 -5.95 -12.14
CA ALA A 150 -12.60 -6.20 -13.55
C ALA A 150 -13.59 -7.16 -14.21
N ILE A 151 -13.93 -6.91 -15.48
CA ILE A 151 -14.85 -7.74 -16.25
C ILE A 151 -14.38 -7.93 -17.70
N GLY A 152 -14.71 -9.08 -18.27
CA GLY A 152 -14.53 -9.40 -19.70
C GLY A 152 -13.32 -10.29 -19.96
N GLY A 153 -13.58 -11.50 -20.49
CA GLY A 153 -12.57 -12.46 -20.92
C GLY A 153 -11.70 -13.10 -19.82
N ILE A 154 -12.04 -12.88 -18.55
CA ILE A 154 -11.28 -13.35 -17.41
C ILE A 154 -11.48 -14.85 -17.18
N ASN A 155 -10.39 -15.56 -16.91
CA ASN A 155 -10.31 -16.98 -16.55
C ASN A 155 -9.06 -17.25 -15.69
N ALA A 156 -8.87 -18.48 -15.23
CA ALA A 156 -7.77 -18.85 -14.34
C ALA A 156 -6.38 -18.57 -14.93
N SER A 157 -6.21 -18.70 -16.28
CA SER A 157 -4.90 -18.51 -16.92
C SER A 157 -4.47 -17.05 -17.06
N ASN A 158 -5.42 -16.08 -17.01
CA ASN A 158 -5.10 -14.67 -17.22
C ASN A 158 -5.39 -13.75 -16.02
N LEU A 159 -6.15 -14.22 -15.02
CA LEU A 159 -6.52 -13.43 -13.86
C LEU A 159 -5.29 -12.91 -13.09
N SER A 160 -4.22 -13.70 -12.99
CA SER A 160 -2.97 -13.30 -12.32
C SER A 160 -2.28 -12.09 -12.96
N THR A 161 -2.49 -11.86 -14.26
CA THR A 161 -1.90 -10.70 -14.95
C THR A 161 -2.53 -9.36 -14.51
N LEU A 162 -3.66 -9.39 -13.81
CA LEU A 162 -4.31 -8.21 -13.23
C LEU A 162 -3.79 -7.86 -11.83
N ALA A 163 -2.87 -8.63 -11.28
CA ALA A 163 -2.25 -8.34 -9.98
C ALA A 163 -1.61 -6.94 -9.98
N GLY A 164 -1.79 -6.19 -8.89
CA GLY A 164 -1.23 -4.84 -8.73
C GLY A 164 -1.98 -3.72 -9.46
N THR A 165 -3.09 -3.99 -10.16
CA THR A 165 -3.92 -2.94 -10.78
C THR A 165 -4.82 -2.21 -9.78
N GLY A 166 -5.04 -2.78 -8.59
CA GLY A 166 -5.92 -2.21 -7.56
C GLY A 166 -7.39 -2.65 -7.65
N ILE A 167 -7.71 -3.64 -8.51
CA ILE A 167 -9.08 -4.20 -8.56
C ILE A 167 -9.44 -4.88 -7.22
N ALA A 168 -10.70 -4.75 -6.82
CA ALA A 168 -11.25 -5.41 -5.63
C ALA A 168 -11.76 -6.84 -5.92
N GLY A 169 -11.93 -7.20 -7.18
CA GLY A 169 -12.40 -8.51 -7.60
C GLY A 169 -12.58 -8.63 -9.10
N ALA A 170 -13.13 -9.77 -9.55
CA ALA A 170 -13.38 -10.05 -10.95
C ALA A 170 -14.81 -10.58 -11.17
N ALA A 171 -15.50 -10.06 -12.19
CA ALA A 171 -16.77 -10.57 -12.68
C ALA A 171 -16.53 -11.51 -13.86
N ILE A 172 -16.90 -12.78 -13.68
CA ILE A 172 -16.51 -13.87 -14.58
C ILE A 172 -17.76 -14.66 -15.00
N ILE A 173 -17.96 -14.84 -16.29
CA ILE A 173 -19.09 -15.61 -16.85
C ILE A 173 -18.58 -16.92 -17.43
N SER A 174 -17.93 -16.88 -18.60
CA SER A 174 -17.51 -18.08 -19.32
C SER A 174 -16.41 -18.86 -18.61
N GLY A 175 -15.57 -18.18 -17.82
CA GLY A 175 -14.54 -18.81 -16.99
C GLY A 175 -15.12 -19.62 -15.82
N ILE A 176 -16.42 -19.45 -15.49
CA ILE A 176 -17.14 -20.22 -14.47
C ILE A 176 -18.22 -21.07 -15.13
N PHE A 177 -19.28 -20.46 -15.65
CA PHE A 177 -20.49 -21.13 -16.16
C PHE A 177 -20.27 -21.80 -17.54
N GLY A 178 -19.17 -21.56 -18.21
CA GLY A 178 -18.76 -22.23 -19.43
C GLY A 178 -17.85 -23.45 -19.19
N GLN A 179 -17.54 -23.77 -17.95
CA GLN A 179 -16.65 -24.89 -17.60
C GLN A 179 -17.45 -26.16 -17.31
N PRO A 180 -16.86 -27.34 -17.57
CA PRO A 180 -17.52 -28.62 -17.27
C PRO A 180 -17.83 -28.83 -15.76
N ASP A 181 -16.92 -28.36 -14.88
CA ASP A 181 -17.04 -28.36 -13.42
C ASP A 181 -17.00 -26.92 -12.93
N ILE A 182 -18.17 -26.38 -12.65
CA ILE A 182 -18.37 -25.01 -12.16
C ILE A 182 -17.70 -24.81 -10.80
N GLY A 183 -17.84 -25.81 -9.91
CA GLY A 183 -17.27 -25.77 -8.57
C GLY A 183 -15.75 -25.72 -8.56
N ALA A 184 -15.10 -26.55 -9.38
CA ALA A 184 -13.66 -26.54 -9.52
C ALA A 184 -13.17 -25.20 -10.08
N ALA A 185 -13.84 -24.68 -11.12
CA ALA A 185 -13.48 -23.39 -11.73
C ALA A 185 -13.58 -22.24 -10.74
N VAL A 186 -14.62 -22.21 -9.90
CA VAL A 186 -14.78 -21.17 -8.85
C VAL A 186 -13.65 -21.28 -7.82
N ARG A 187 -13.34 -22.49 -7.34
CA ARG A 187 -12.26 -22.69 -6.35
C ARG A 187 -10.91 -22.23 -6.89
N GLU A 188 -10.56 -22.64 -8.12
CA GLU A 188 -9.31 -22.22 -8.79
C GLU A 188 -9.23 -20.69 -8.95
N LEU A 189 -10.30 -20.06 -9.42
CA LEU A 189 -10.34 -18.59 -9.56
C LEU A 189 -10.24 -17.88 -8.21
N ARG A 190 -10.86 -18.40 -7.16
CA ARG A 190 -10.72 -17.87 -5.81
C ARG A 190 -9.29 -17.95 -5.30
N GLU A 191 -8.62 -19.08 -5.52
CA GLU A 191 -7.18 -19.19 -5.19
C GLU A 191 -6.34 -18.16 -5.94
N CYS A 192 -6.61 -17.97 -7.24
CA CYS A 192 -5.94 -16.94 -8.03
C CYS A 192 -6.21 -15.52 -7.47
N ILE A 193 -7.45 -15.22 -7.09
CA ILE A 193 -7.82 -13.94 -6.47
C ILE A 193 -7.12 -13.79 -5.13
N HIS A 194 -7.11 -14.80 -4.27
CA HIS A 194 -6.41 -14.74 -2.97
C HIS A 194 -4.91 -14.53 -3.13
N LYS A 195 -4.28 -15.17 -4.11
CA LYS A 195 -2.88 -14.93 -4.45
C LYS A 195 -2.64 -13.52 -5.01
N ASN A 196 -3.63 -12.94 -5.70
CA ASN A 196 -3.59 -11.60 -6.29
C ASN A 196 -4.11 -10.49 -5.36
N HIS A 197 -4.94 -10.82 -4.37
CA HIS A 197 -5.44 -9.87 -3.39
C HIS A 197 -4.29 -9.44 -2.49
N ARG A 198 -3.97 -8.15 -2.64
CA ARG A 198 -3.14 -7.34 -1.76
C ARG A 198 -2.32 -8.21 -0.80
N VAL A 199 -1.19 -8.66 -1.24
CA VAL A 199 -0.08 -8.78 -0.31
C VAL A 199 0.05 -7.35 0.22
N ILE A 200 -0.52 -7.10 1.41
CA ILE A 200 -0.23 -5.83 2.10
C ILE A 200 1.28 -5.83 2.23
N PRO A 201 1.98 -4.89 1.58
CA PRO A 201 3.43 -4.94 1.61
C PRO A 201 3.90 -4.91 3.07
N ALA A 202 4.82 -5.78 3.41
CA ALA A 202 5.44 -5.78 4.72
C ALA A 202 6.66 -4.86 4.73
N VAL A 203 6.81 -4.10 5.81
CA VAL A 203 8.00 -3.28 6.07
C VAL A 203 8.61 -3.76 7.38
N LEU A 204 9.90 -4.12 7.34
CA LEU A 204 10.65 -4.46 8.54
C LEU A 204 11.32 -3.22 9.11
N THR A 205 11.09 -2.91 10.39
CA THR A 205 11.91 -1.97 11.13
C THR A 205 12.94 -2.69 12.01
N ILE A 206 14.19 -2.27 11.95
CA ILE A 206 15.30 -2.76 12.78
C ILE A 206 15.79 -1.57 13.60
N ALA A 207 15.39 -1.47 14.86
CA ALA A 207 15.73 -0.34 15.72
C ALA A 207 15.55 -0.65 17.21
N GLY A 208 15.96 0.29 18.06
CA GLY A 208 15.67 0.24 19.49
C GLY A 208 14.18 0.47 19.79
N SER A 209 13.72 -0.05 20.93
CA SER A 209 12.39 0.17 21.47
C SER A 209 12.37 1.44 22.32
N ASP A 210 11.45 2.36 22.06
CA ASP A 210 11.18 3.56 22.88
C ASP A 210 9.95 3.32 23.75
N SER A 211 10.14 3.23 25.08
CA SER A 211 9.02 3.02 26.04
C SER A 211 8.05 4.18 26.07
N GLY A 212 8.46 5.40 25.70
CA GLY A 212 7.59 6.57 25.54
C GLY A 212 6.75 6.53 24.28
N GLY A 213 7.11 5.67 23.33
CA GLY A 213 6.35 5.40 22.11
C GLY A 213 6.41 6.49 21.04
N GLY A 214 7.29 7.50 21.18
CA GLY A 214 7.45 8.63 20.27
C GLY A 214 8.51 8.38 19.18
N ALA A 215 9.45 7.48 19.39
CA ALA A 215 10.54 7.16 18.48
C ALA A 215 10.73 5.63 18.35
N GLY A 216 11.85 5.20 17.77
CA GLY A 216 12.23 3.80 17.63
C GLY A 216 11.18 2.97 16.89
N ILE A 217 11.16 1.66 17.19
CA ILE A 217 10.21 0.74 16.53
C ILE A 217 8.75 1.14 16.74
N GLN A 218 8.40 1.81 17.82
CA GLN A 218 7.03 2.22 18.11
C GLN A 218 6.56 3.31 17.14
N ALA A 219 7.38 4.31 16.86
CA ALA A 219 7.07 5.34 15.86
C ALA A 219 7.03 4.72 14.46
N ASP A 220 7.96 3.80 14.17
CA ASP A 220 8.04 3.11 12.88
C ASP A 220 6.78 2.28 12.63
N LEU A 221 6.38 1.42 13.57
CA LEU A 221 5.19 0.57 13.45
C LEU A 221 3.89 1.38 13.35
N LYS A 222 3.77 2.48 14.14
CA LYS A 222 2.63 3.40 14.02
C LYS A 222 2.56 4.02 12.63
N THR A 223 3.70 4.46 12.08
CA THR A 223 3.79 5.04 10.73
C THR A 223 3.43 4.02 9.65
N ILE A 224 4.00 2.82 9.71
CA ILE A 224 3.74 1.73 8.77
C ILE A 224 2.25 1.37 8.77
N THR A 225 1.66 1.22 9.97
CA THR A 225 0.24 0.89 10.13
C THR A 225 -0.68 2.02 9.63
N ALA A 226 -0.36 3.28 9.93
CA ALA A 226 -1.14 4.43 9.48
C ALA A 226 -1.13 4.60 7.95
N LEU A 227 -0.05 4.15 7.29
CA LEU A 227 0.07 4.13 5.83
C LEU A 227 -0.54 2.87 5.19
N GLY A 228 -1.17 2.00 5.98
CA GLY A 228 -1.90 0.82 5.50
C GLY A 228 -1.03 -0.38 5.12
N LEU A 229 0.22 -0.45 5.63
CA LEU A 229 1.13 -1.56 5.40
C LEU A 229 1.26 -2.45 6.64
N TYR A 230 1.82 -3.66 6.45
CA TYR A 230 2.09 -4.58 7.55
C TYR A 230 3.48 -4.31 8.15
N GLY A 231 3.53 -3.92 9.42
CA GLY A 231 4.79 -3.64 10.12
C GLY A 231 5.31 -4.87 10.86
N THR A 232 6.56 -5.26 10.57
CA THR A 232 7.32 -6.24 11.35
C THR A 232 8.49 -5.53 12.04
N SER A 233 9.03 -6.09 13.11
CA SER A 233 10.10 -5.44 13.88
C SER A 233 11.15 -6.40 14.37
N VAL A 234 12.39 -5.90 14.39
CA VAL A 234 13.55 -6.49 15.05
C VAL A 234 14.10 -5.47 16.06
N ILE A 235 14.10 -5.84 17.33
CA ILE A 235 14.48 -4.97 18.43
C ILE A 235 15.98 -5.11 18.71
N THR A 236 16.72 -4.01 18.56
CA THR A 236 18.16 -3.96 18.79
C THR A 236 18.52 -3.65 20.25
N ALA A 237 17.67 -2.90 20.94
CA ALA A 237 17.78 -2.59 22.35
C ALA A 237 16.43 -2.22 22.96
N ILE A 238 16.24 -2.50 24.23
CA ILE A 238 15.12 -2.01 25.02
C ILE A 238 15.61 -0.75 25.74
N THR A 239 14.84 0.35 25.67
CA THR A 239 15.15 1.58 26.40
C THR A 239 14.11 1.89 27.45
N ALA A 240 14.55 2.46 28.57
CA ALA A 240 13.71 3.26 29.45
C ALA A 240 13.82 4.72 28.98
N GLN A 241 12.84 5.19 28.26
CA GLN A 241 12.87 6.48 27.57
C GLN A 241 11.49 7.14 27.63
N ASN A 242 11.49 8.47 27.69
CA ASN A 242 10.32 9.33 27.59
C ASN A 242 10.67 10.60 26.81
N THR A 243 9.76 11.59 26.78
CA THR A 243 9.97 12.87 26.08
C THR A 243 11.11 13.72 26.67
N LEU A 244 11.54 13.45 27.90
CA LEU A 244 12.63 14.16 28.58
C LEU A 244 14.02 13.53 28.32
N GLY A 245 14.09 12.27 27.83
CA GLY A 245 15.34 11.62 27.49
C GLY A 245 15.40 10.12 27.77
N VAL A 246 16.59 9.57 27.60
CA VAL A 246 16.91 8.13 27.78
C VAL A 246 17.55 7.91 29.15
N GLN A 247 16.87 7.16 30.03
CA GLN A 247 17.32 6.83 31.37
C GLN A 247 18.17 5.56 31.42
N ALA A 248 17.80 4.51 30.64
CA ALA A 248 18.53 3.24 30.58
C ALA A 248 18.40 2.61 29.18
N VAL A 249 19.40 1.81 28.83
CA VAL A 249 19.44 1.04 27.57
C VAL A 249 19.92 -0.37 27.88
N SER A 250 19.21 -1.39 27.43
CA SER A 250 19.57 -2.79 27.47
C SER A 250 19.65 -3.34 26.04
N PRO A 251 20.86 -3.55 25.47
CA PRO A 251 21.00 -4.12 24.13
C PRO A 251 20.46 -5.55 24.08
N ALA A 252 19.86 -5.94 22.94
CA ALA A 252 19.58 -7.33 22.66
C ALA A 252 20.87 -8.11 22.47
N SER A 253 20.90 -9.39 22.91
CA SER A 253 22.08 -10.23 22.65
C SER A 253 22.19 -10.53 21.15
N PRO A 254 23.39 -10.78 20.63
CA PRO A 254 23.62 -11.12 19.22
C PRO A 254 22.78 -12.31 18.76
N GLU A 255 22.59 -13.32 19.61
CA GLU A 255 21.82 -14.53 19.34
C GLU A 255 20.32 -14.21 19.17
N ILE A 256 19.77 -13.39 20.07
CA ILE A 256 18.38 -12.94 19.99
C ILE A 256 18.16 -12.04 18.78
N LEU A 257 19.09 -11.15 18.48
CA LEU A 257 19.02 -10.29 17.30
C LEU A 257 19.01 -11.10 16.00
N ALA A 258 19.90 -12.10 15.89
CA ALA A 258 19.94 -13.01 14.75
C ALA A 258 18.64 -13.83 14.63
N ALA A 259 18.15 -14.37 15.75
CA ALA A 259 16.92 -15.16 15.78
C ALA A 259 15.66 -14.35 15.36
N GLN A 260 15.56 -13.08 15.78
CA GLN A 260 14.48 -12.19 15.32
C GLN A 260 14.55 -11.96 13.81
N LEU A 261 15.76 -11.70 13.27
CA LEU A 261 15.96 -11.50 11.83
C LEU A 261 15.60 -12.76 11.05
N ASP A 262 16.06 -13.94 11.48
CA ASP A 262 15.77 -15.21 10.85
C ASP A 262 14.26 -15.50 10.86
N SER A 263 13.56 -15.27 11.97
CA SER A 263 12.13 -15.47 12.09
C SER A 263 11.32 -14.60 11.13
N VAL A 264 11.69 -13.32 11.01
CA VAL A 264 10.95 -12.40 10.12
C VAL A 264 11.30 -12.64 8.66
N LEU A 265 12.59 -12.73 8.32
CA LEU A 265 13.05 -12.81 6.94
C LEU A 265 12.66 -14.11 6.26
N SER A 266 12.56 -15.23 7.00
CA SER A 266 12.22 -16.54 6.45
C SER A 266 10.73 -16.75 6.18
N ASP A 267 9.85 -16.02 6.89
CA ASP A 267 8.38 -16.20 6.81
C ASP A 267 7.68 -14.98 6.21
N LEU A 268 8.01 -13.78 6.69
CA LEU A 268 7.34 -12.52 6.36
C LEU A 268 8.22 -11.62 5.46
N THR A 269 8.94 -12.18 4.51
CA THR A 269 9.91 -11.45 3.66
C THR A 269 9.43 -10.04 3.32
N PRO A 270 10.03 -8.97 3.89
CA PRO A 270 9.55 -7.61 3.73
C PRO A 270 9.86 -7.07 2.33
N GLN A 271 9.04 -6.15 1.84
CA GLN A 271 9.26 -5.46 0.58
C GLN A 271 10.15 -4.21 0.73
N ALA A 272 10.39 -3.77 1.96
CA ALA A 272 11.40 -2.75 2.31
C ALA A 272 11.82 -2.91 3.78
N ILE A 273 13.01 -2.42 4.09
CA ILE A 273 13.56 -2.42 5.44
C ILE A 273 13.90 -0.98 5.84
N LYS A 274 13.49 -0.59 7.06
CA LYS A 274 13.99 0.62 7.71
C LYS A 274 14.97 0.23 8.81
N ILE A 275 16.15 0.80 8.80
CA ILE A 275 17.15 0.65 9.88
C ILE A 275 17.24 1.97 10.64
N GLY A 276 17.12 1.91 11.96
CA GLY A 276 17.37 3.01 12.88
C GLY A 276 18.56 2.74 13.81
N MET A 277 18.38 3.00 15.11
CA MET A 277 19.45 2.82 16.11
C MET A 277 19.86 1.36 16.26
N LEU A 278 21.14 1.05 16.05
CA LEU A 278 21.74 -0.28 16.26
C LEU A 278 22.54 -0.39 17.56
N GLY A 279 23.02 0.73 18.08
CA GLY A 279 23.67 0.86 19.40
C GLY A 279 25.14 0.41 19.46
N ASN A 280 25.50 -0.79 19.02
CA ASN A 280 26.83 -1.33 19.11
C ASN A 280 27.32 -2.05 17.84
N LYS A 281 28.63 -2.27 17.72
CA LYS A 281 29.29 -2.89 16.57
C LYS A 281 28.77 -4.29 16.26
N THR A 282 28.52 -5.10 17.28
CA THR A 282 28.08 -6.48 17.11
C THR A 282 26.69 -6.53 16.48
N ALA A 283 25.77 -5.64 16.90
CA ALA A 283 24.45 -5.52 16.27
C ALA A 283 24.56 -5.14 14.79
N VAL A 284 25.44 -4.21 14.43
CA VAL A 284 25.72 -3.83 13.03
C VAL A 284 26.17 -5.05 12.22
N GLN A 285 27.12 -5.82 12.75
CA GLN A 285 27.65 -7.00 12.08
C GLN A 285 26.59 -8.07 11.85
N VAL A 286 25.78 -8.39 12.88
CA VAL A 286 24.68 -9.36 12.76
C VAL A 286 23.65 -8.92 11.73
N VAL A 287 23.24 -7.65 11.74
CA VAL A 287 22.28 -7.11 10.77
C VAL A 287 22.86 -7.18 9.35
N ALA A 288 24.10 -6.76 9.14
CA ALA A 288 24.76 -6.79 7.83
C ALA A 288 24.89 -8.23 7.29
N GLU A 289 25.30 -9.18 8.13
CA GLU A 289 25.39 -10.60 7.78
C GLU A 289 24.04 -11.16 7.32
N LYS A 290 23.00 -10.95 8.11
CA LYS A 290 21.66 -11.46 7.78
C LYS A 290 21.07 -10.83 6.53
N LEU A 291 21.25 -9.52 6.33
CA LEU A 291 20.74 -8.82 5.15
C LEU A 291 21.53 -9.13 3.88
N SER A 292 22.72 -9.70 3.96
CA SER A 292 23.51 -10.09 2.78
C SER A 292 22.81 -11.16 1.92
N ALA A 293 21.95 -11.97 2.52
CA ALA A 293 21.13 -12.97 1.82
C ALA A 293 19.91 -12.38 1.07
N TYR A 294 19.63 -11.10 1.25
CA TYR A 294 18.45 -10.42 0.68
C TYR A 294 18.85 -9.13 -0.07
N PRO A 295 19.70 -9.20 -1.08
CA PRO A 295 20.30 -8.02 -1.73
C PRO A 295 19.28 -7.11 -2.43
N ASP A 296 18.14 -7.65 -2.85
CA ASP A 296 17.14 -6.92 -3.64
C ASP A 296 16.14 -6.12 -2.79
N ILE A 297 16.10 -6.34 -1.47
CA ILE A 297 15.17 -5.61 -0.60
C ILE A 297 15.72 -4.19 -0.37
N PRO A 298 14.98 -3.13 -0.72
CA PRO A 298 15.41 -1.76 -0.48
C PRO A 298 15.52 -1.46 1.02
N VAL A 299 16.60 -0.74 1.38
CA VAL A 299 16.92 -0.37 2.76
C VAL A 299 16.96 1.15 2.92
N VAL A 300 16.12 1.70 3.78
CA VAL A 300 16.20 3.09 4.26
C VAL A 300 16.91 3.09 5.61
N LEU A 301 18.09 3.68 5.66
CA LEU A 301 18.90 3.74 6.87
C LEU A 301 18.92 5.17 7.42
N ASP A 302 18.39 5.35 8.62
CA ASP A 302 18.48 6.59 9.39
C ASP A 302 19.68 6.46 10.35
N PRO A 303 20.77 7.20 10.13
CA PRO A 303 21.98 7.06 10.94
C PRO A 303 21.81 7.80 12.27
N VAL A 304 21.02 7.23 13.16
CA VAL A 304 20.69 7.81 14.47
C VAL A 304 21.93 7.76 15.38
N LEU A 305 22.74 8.81 15.34
CA LEU A 305 23.99 8.92 16.09
C LEU A 305 23.80 9.54 17.46
N ILE A 306 22.92 10.53 17.56
CA ILE A 306 22.68 11.32 18.76
C ILE A 306 21.17 11.41 19.01
N SER A 307 20.74 11.25 20.27
CA SER A 307 19.33 11.46 20.65
C SER A 307 18.94 12.94 20.56
N THR A 308 17.66 13.22 20.49
CA THR A 308 17.12 14.59 20.56
C THR A 308 17.57 15.34 21.84
N SER A 309 17.88 14.60 22.91
CA SER A 309 18.42 15.14 24.15
C SER A 309 19.97 15.28 24.17
N GLY A 310 20.65 15.10 23.03
CA GLY A 310 22.10 15.26 22.89
C GLY A 310 22.95 14.07 23.37
N ARG A 311 22.34 12.94 23.75
CA ARG A 311 23.07 11.76 24.21
C ARG A 311 23.55 10.91 23.03
N PRO A 312 24.85 10.48 22.97
CA PRO A 312 25.26 9.53 21.94
C PRO A 312 24.46 8.22 22.03
N LEU A 313 23.91 7.77 20.89
CA LEU A 313 23.12 6.54 20.76
C LEU A 313 23.89 5.42 20.08
N ALA A 314 25.02 5.71 19.45
CA ALA A 314 25.91 4.75 18.84
C ALA A 314 27.35 4.93 19.34
N ALA A 315 28.03 3.83 19.60
CA ALA A 315 29.44 3.85 19.92
C ALA A 315 30.29 4.16 18.66
N PRO A 316 31.46 4.79 18.76
CA PRO A 316 32.29 5.13 17.61
C PRO A 316 32.64 3.95 16.69
N ASP A 317 32.86 2.78 17.26
CA ASP A 317 33.13 1.53 16.54
C ASP A 317 31.91 0.98 15.83
N ALA A 318 30.69 1.22 16.36
CA ALA A 318 29.43 0.89 15.71
C ALA A 318 29.19 1.79 14.47
N ILE A 319 29.53 3.07 14.60
CA ILE A 319 29.42 4.02 13.47
C ILE A 319 30.38 3.61 12.37
N ALA A 320 31.65 3.32 12.69
CA ALA A 320 32.62 2.85 11.71
C ALA A 320 32.18 1.56 11.01
N ALA A 321 31.66 0.59 11.76
CA ALA A 321 31.13 -0.65 11.20
C ALA A 321 29.88 -0.39 10.30
N SER A 322 29.01 0.55 10.67
CA SER A 322 27.85 0.92 9.83
C SER A 322 28.27 1.56 8.52
N GLN A 323 29.28 2.43 8.53
CA GLN A 323 29.82 3.05 7.33
C GLN A 323 30.45 2.01 6.37
N GLU A 324 31.08 0.96 6.94
CA GLU A 324 31.71 -0.11 6.16
C GLU A 324 30.69 -1.12 5.61
N LEU A 325 29.74 -1.57 6.43
CA LEU A 325 28.92 -2.75 6.16
C LEU A 325 27.49 -2.42 5.70
N LEU A 326 26.90 -1.34 6.21
CA LEU A 326 25.47 -1.05 5.99
C LEU A 326 25.23 0.13 5.08
N PHE A 327 26.04 1.20 5.13
CA PHE A 327 25.82 2.38 4.30
C PHE A 327 25.89 2.08 2.79
N PRO A 328 26.88 1.30 2.30
CA PRO A 328 26.91 0.91 0.88
C PRO A 328 25.76 -0.01 0.46
N ARG A 329 25.11 -0.69 1.41
CA ARG A 329 23.98 -1.59 1.20
C ARG A 329 22.64 -0.83 1.17
N ALA A 330 22.60 0.38 1.75
CA ALA A 330 21.38 1.16 1.83
C ALA A 330 20.94 1.66 0.44
N THR A 331 19.64 1.65 0.20
CA THR A 331 19.01 2.36 -0.95
C THR A 331 18.99 3.85 -0.69
N LEU A 332 18.84 4.24 0.59
CA LEU A 332 18.79 5.64 1.01
C LEU A 332 19.36 5.77 2.42
N LEU A 333 20.24 6.76 2.61
CA LEU A 333 20.62 7.30 3.92
C LEU A 333 19.84 8.58 4.19
N THR A 334 19.40 8.79 5.45
CA THR A 334 18.62 9.97 5.84
C THR A 334 19.28 10.77 6.99
N PRO A 335 20.54 11.22 6.87
CA PRO A 335 21.18 12.01 7.92
C PRO A 335 20.53 13.39 8.09
N ASN A 336 20.57 13.93 9.31
CA ASN A 336 20.35 15.36 9.56
C ASN A 336 21.66 16.13 9.41
N LEU A 337 21.61 17.47 9.52
CA LEU A 337 22.83 18.32 9.36
C LEU A 337 23.93 17.95 10.37
N PRO A 338 23.69 17.85 11.69
CA PRO A 338 24.71 17.43 12.66
C PRO A 338 25.29 16.03 12.38
N GLU A 339 24.47 15.09 11.93
CA GLU A 339 24.92 13.73 11.57
C GLU A 339 25.82 13.77 10.32
N ALA A 340 25.48 14.59 9.33
CA ALA A 340 26.29 14.77 8.13
C ALA A 340 27.65 15.40 8.45
N GLU A 341 27.65 16.46 9.27
CA GLU A 341 28.89 17.11 9.74
C GLU A 341 29.80 16.09 10.46
N PHE A 342 29.23 15.27 11.35
CA PHE A 342 29.95 14.22 12.05
C PHE A 342 30.54 13.18 11.08
N LEU A 343 29.72 12.65 10.15
CA LEU A 343 30.14 11.65 9.18
C LEU A 343 31.24 12.16 8.23
N LEU A 344 31.22 13.46 7.91
CA LEU A 344 32.22 14.13 7.07
C LEU A 344 33.42 14.68 7.85
N GLN A 345 33.45 14.52 9.18
CA GLN A 345 34.47 15.08 10.07
C GLN A 345 34.61 16.61 9.95
N MET A 346 33.47 17.28 9.74
CA MET A 346 33.40 18.73 9.69
C MET A 346 33.23 19.34 11.08
N GLN A 347 33.47 20.64 11.20
CA GLN A 347 33.09 21.36 12.41
C GLN A 347 31.56 21.45 12.52
N THR A 348 31.03 21.46 13.73
CA THR A 348 29.61 21.61 13.99
C THR A 348 29.09 23.00 13.57
N HIS A 349 27.84 23.05 13.08
CA HIS A 349 27.17 24.26 12.63
C HIS A 349 27.86 24.96 11.44
N THR A 350 28.44 24.17 10.51
CA THR A 350 29.07 24.69 9.28
C THR A 350 28.16 24.52 8.05
N LEU A 351 27.13 23.68 8.15
CA LEU A 351 26.17 23.45 7.07
C LEU A 351 24.94 24.38 7.23
N ASP A 352 25.08 25.63 6.81
CA ASP A 352 24.06 26.68 6.99
C ASP A 352 23.52 27.25 5.65
N ASP A 353 24.24 27.05 4.52
CA ASP A 353 23.78 27.48 3.19
C ASP A 353 23.45 26.29 2.26
N ASP A 354 22.71 26.58 1.19
CA ASP A 354 22.26 25.54 0.24
C ASP A 354 23.44 24.87 -0.48
N ALA A 355 24.49 25.63 -0.83
CA ALA A 355 25.63 25.11 -1.56
C ALA A 355 26.48 24.15 -0.68
N GLY A 356 26.69 24.50 0.58
CA GLY A 356 27.40 23.65 1.53
C GLY A 356 26.65 22.37 1.83
N ILE A 357 25.31 22.48 2.02
CA ILE A 357 24.43 21.32 2.28
C ILE A 357 24.42 20.38 1.06
N GLU A 358 24.30 20.92 -0.16
CA GLU A 358 24.33 20.12 -1.38
C GLU A 358 25.68 19.44 -1.60
N ALA A 359 26.78 20.17 -1.35
CA ALA A 359 28.13 19.62 -1.43
C ALA A 359 28.35 18.50 -0.40
N ALA A 360 27.86 18.65 0.83
CA ALA A 360 27.93 17.63 1.87
C ALA A 360 27.13 16.38 1.49
N ALA A 361 25.89 16.54 1.05
CA ALA A 361 25.05 15.41 0.63
C ALA A 361 25.66 14.69 -0.58
N THR A 362 26.20 15.42 -1.56
CA THR A 362 26.88 14.85 -2.73
C THR A 362 28.14 14.09 -2.30
N ARG A 363 28.93 14.62 -1.36
CA ARG A 363 30.14 13.95 -0.84
C ARG A 363 29.79 12.65 -0.12
N LEU A 364 28.76 12.64 0.71
CA LEU A 364 28.27 11.42 1.39
C LEU A 364 27.76 10.39 0.38
N SER A 365 26.97 10.83 -0.62
CA SER A 365 26.46 9.95 -1.66
C SER A 365 27.57 9.26 -2.45
N ARG A 366 28.60 9.99 -2.84
CA ARG A 366 29.77 9.44 -3.54
C ARG A 366 30.61 8.53 -2.63
N GLN A 367 30.84 8.93 -1.39
CA GLN A 367 31.65 8.18 -0.43
C GLN A 367 31.06 6.79 -0.15
N PHE A 368 29.72 6.69 -0.03
CA PHE A 368 29.04 5.45 0.31
C PHE A 368 28.36 4.77 -0.89
N HIS A 369 28.47 5.33 -2.08
CA HIS A 369 27.85 4.83 -3.31
C HIS A 369 26.33 4.58 -3.17
N THR A 370 25.63 5.44 -2.43
CA THR A 370 24.21 5.34 -2.12
C THR A 370 23.49 6.69 -2.24
N ALA A 371 22.16 6.67 -2.37
CA ALA A 371 21.39 7.92 -2.28
C ALA A 371 21.42 8.47 -0.83
N VAL A 372 21.48 9.81 -0.73
CA VAL A 372 21.47 10.53 0.55
C VAL A 372 20.39 11.60 0.52
N LEU A 373 19.45 11.53 1.45
CA LEU A 373 18.50 12.61 1.75
C LEU A 373 19.01 13.37 2.98
N LEU A 374 19.67 14.50 2.76
CA LEU A 374 20.17 15.35 3.84
C LEU A 374 19.02 16.23 4.35
N LYS A 375 18.63 16.02 5.62
CA LYS A 375 17.48 16.67 6.26
C LYS A 375 17.87 18.06 6.79
N GLY A 376 17.26 19.12 6.25
CA GLY A 376 17.56 20.52 6.62
C GLY A 376 16.65 21.10 7.70
N GLY A 377 15.94 20.28 8.46
CA GLY A 377 15.01 20.75 9.51
C GLY A 377 15.63 21.57 10.63
N HIS A 378 16.94 21.53 10.81
CA HIS A 378 17.70 22.24 11.86
C HIS A 378 18.26 23.62 11.43
N ARG A 379 17.88 24.11 10.25
CA ARG A 379 18.37 25.41 9.75
C ARG A 379 17.69 26.57 10.48
N GLU A 380 18.50 27.46 11.09
CA GLU A 380 18.03 28.66 11.78
C GLU A 380 17.78 29.82 10.82
N ASN A 381 18.52 29.86 9.69
CA ASN A 381 18.39 30.90 8.65
C ASN A 381 17.15 30.75 7.77
N LEU A 382 16.39 29.66 7.89
CA LEU A 382 15.10 29.42 7.21
C LEU A 382 14.00 29.16 8.23
N PRO A 383 13.52 30.17 8.98
CA PRO A 383 12.59 29.97 10.09
C PRO A 383 11.23 29.41 9.64
N ASN A 384 10.80 29.74 8.43
CA ASN A 384 9.45 29.39 7.92
C ASN A 384 9.42 28.20 6.96
N THR A 385 10.60 27.62 6.63
CA THR A 385 10.68 26.58 5.59
C THR A 385 11.63 25.48 6.04
N VAL A 386 11.26 24.23 5.71
CA VAL A 386 12.14 23.06 5.83
C VAL A 386 12.51 22.62 4.43
N CYS A 387 13.84 22.58 4.17
CA CYS A 387 14.40 22.16 2.88
C CYS A 387 15.28 20.92 3.10
N ASP A 388 15.03 19.85 2.35
CA ASP A 388 15.87 18.65 2.32
C ASP A 388 16.40 18.47 0.90
N VAL A 389 17.60 17.92 0.75
CA VAL A 389 18.20 17.64 -0.56
C VAL A 389 18.49 16.16 -0.72
N LEU A 390 18.03 15.60 -1.84
CA LEU A 390 18.37 14.25 -2.29
C LEU A 390 19.52 14.33 -3.27
N CYS A 391 20.63 13.69 -2.93
CA CYS A 391 21.74 13.46 -3.83
C CYS A 391 21.88 11.96 -4.10
N GLN A 392 21.95 11.59 -5.37
CA GLN A 392 22.19 10.23 -5.81
C GLN A 392 23.51 10.21 -6.60
N PRO A 393 24.25 9.07 -6.62
CA PRO A 393 25.47 8.98 -7.43
C PRO A 393 25.17 9.37 -8.88
N ASP A 394 25.99 10.24 -9.43
CA ASP A 394 25.96 10.68 -10.82
C ASP A 394 24.64 11.34 -11.31
N GLN A 395 23.79 11.81 -10.39
CA GLN A 395 22.55 12.51 -10.70
C GLN A 395 22.58 13.96 -10.18
N THR A 396 21.76 14.82 -10.79
CA THR A 396 21.55 16.18 -10.32
C THR A 396 20.83 16.19 -8.99
N PRO A 397 21.29 16.96 -7.99
CA PRO A 397 20.63 17.10 -6.70
C PRO A 397 19.18 17.58 -6.85
N LEU A 398 18.28 17.00 -6.05
CA LEU A 398 16.87 17.34 -6.04
C LEU A 398 16.45 17.89 -4.68
N TRP A 399 15.96 19.12 -4.66
CA TRP A 399 15.50 19.80 -3.46
C TRP A 399 14.00 19.59 -3.21
N PHE A 400 13.66 19.43 -1.95
CA PHE A 400 12.28 19.35 -1.44
C PHE A 400 12.08 20.45 -0.40
N SER A 401 11.06 21.28 -0.56
CA SER A 401 10.72 22.32 0.39
C SER A 401 9.27 22.18 0.89
N SER A 402 9.04 22.56 2.13
CA SER A 402 7.70 22.63 2.74
C SER A 402 7.68 23.70 3.82
N PRO A 403 6.51 24.28 4.14
CA PRO A 403 6.38 25.18 5.28
C PRO A 403 6.83 24.49 6.57
N ARG A 404 7.51 25.23 7.44
CA ARG A 404 7.82 24.77 8.80
C ARG A 404 6.56 24.83 9.65
N ILE A 405 6.25 23.72 10.31
CA ILE A 405 5.14 23.63 11.24
C ILE A 405 5.71 23.83 12.65
N GLU A 406 5.30 24.88 13.31
CA GLU A 406 5.67 25.11 14.72
C GLU A 406 4.92 24.10 15.59
N ASN A 407 5.66 23.14 16.13
CA ASN A 407 5.14 22.13 17.04
C ASN A 407 6.24 21.77 18.06
N GLN A 408 5.86 21.56 19.31
CA GLN A 408 6.76 21.10 20.35
C GLN A 408 7.07 19.60 20.25
N ASN A 409 6.25 18.84 19.51
CA ASN A 409 6.37 17.38 19.34
C ASN A 409 7.37 17.01 18.22
N ASN A 410 8.64 17.35 18.40
CA ASN A 410 9.68 17.04 17.41
C ASN A 410 10.32 15.66 17.59
N HIS A 411 10.01 14.98 18.72
CA HIS A 411 10.56 13.64 19.01
C HIS A 411 10.01 12.60 18.03
N GLY A 412 10.91 11.84 17.39
CA GLY A 412 10.56 10.78 16.43
C GLY A 412 10.26 11.20 15.00
N THR A 413 10.40 12.49 14.65
CA THR A 413 10.17 12.97 13.27
C THR A 413 11.09 12.30 12.25
N GLY A 414 12.37 12.05 12.60
CA GLY A 414 13.31 11.30 11.75
C GLY A 414 12.86 9.86 11.52
N CYS A 415 12.49 9.15 12.59
CA CYS A 415 11.95 7.80 12.51
C CYS A 415 10.69 7.73 11.66
N THR A 416 9.76 8.67 11.84
CA THR A 416 8.53 8.78 11.05
C THR A 416 8.82 9.00 9.56
N LEU A 417 9.72 9.94 9.21
CA LEU A 417 10.09 10.22 7.82
C LEU A 417 10.72 9.00 7.15
N SER A 418 11.74 8.41 7.78
CA SER A 418 12.46 7.26 7.20
C SER A 418 11.57 6.03 7.04
N SER A 419 10.66 5.77 8.00
CA SER A 419 9.68 4.70 7.90
C SER A 419 8.62 4.95 6.82
N ALA A 420 8.14 6.19 6.67
CA ALA A 420 7.21 6.53 5.60
C ALA A 420 7.85 6.40 4.21
N ILE A 421 9.14 6.74 4.06
CA ILE A 421 9.89 6.50 2.81
C ILE A 421 9.99 5.00 2.53
N ALA A 422 10.32 4.18 3.54
CA ALA A 422 10.36 2.73 3.40
C ALA A 422 9.00 2.15 2.98
N CYS A 423 7.89 2.69 3.50
CA CYS A 423 6.54 2.33 3.07
C CYS A 423 6.28 2.64 1.59
N GLY A 424 6.74 3.80 1.10
CA GLY A 424 6.63 4.16 -0.31
C GLY A 424 7.38 3.18 -1.21
N LEU A 425 8.63 2.83 -0.84
CA LEU A 425 9.45 1.84 -1.57
C LEU A 425 8.80 0.45 -1.53
N ALA A 426 8.29 0.00 -0.37
CA ALA A 426 7.58 -1.27 -0.24
C ALA A 426 6.32 -1.34 -1.12
N ALA A 427 5.66 -0.21 -1.34
CA ALA A 427 4.51 -0.07 -2.24
C ALA A 427 4.92 0.03 -3.73
N GLY A 428 6.21 -0.11 -4.08
CA GLY A 428 6.72 -0.06 -5.44
C GLY A 428 6.82 1.35 -6.04
N ARG A 429 6.79 2.40 -5.23
CA ARG A 429 6.95 3.79 -5.68
C ARG A 429 8.43 4.11 -5.94
N SER A 430 8.69 5.08 -6.81
CA SER A 430 10.04 5.60 -6.99
C SER A 430 10.56 6.26 -5.70
N LEU A 431 11.90 6.37 -5.57
CA LEU A 431 12.53 7.01 -4.41
C LEU A 431 12.05 8.46 -4.23
N GLU A 432 12.00 9.23 -5.32
CA GLU A 432 11.52 10.61 -5.31
C GLU A 432 10.07 10.71 -4.81
N GLN A 433 9.17 9.89 -5.36
CA GLN A 433 7.76 9.89 -4.96
C GLN A 433 7.61 9.45 -3.51
N SER A 434 8.38 8.46 -3.06
CA SER A 434 8.38 8.00 -1.66
C SER A 434 8.79 9.11 -0.69
N ILE A 435 9.79 9.94 -1.06
CA ILE A 435 10.21 11.09 -0.27
C ILE A 435 9.13 12.18 -0.24
N ARG A 436 8.51 12.52 -1.38
CA ARG A 436 7.42 13.51 -1.45
C ARG A 436 6.25 13.12 -0.56
N ASP A 437 5.80 11.88 -0.67
CA ASP A 437 4.68 11.36 0.10
C ASP A 437 5.00 11.30 1.60
N ALA A 438 6.20 10.87 1.97
CA ALA A 438 6.66 10.82 3.36
C ALA A 438 6.72 12.21 4.01
N ARG A 439 7.20 13.22 3.27
CA ARG A 439 7.22 14.62 3.73
C ARG A 439 5.80 15.16 3.93
N SER A 440 4.88 14.87 3.01
CA SER A 440 3.48 15.26 3.13
C SER A 440 2.83 14.60 4.35
N TYR A 441 3.07 13.31 4.56
CA TYR A 441 2.59 12.57 5.73
C TYR A 441 3.12 13.17 7.03
N LEU A 442 4.45 13.42 7.12
CA LEU A 442 5.07 14.01 8.30
C LEU A 442 4.51 15.41 8.60
N SER A 443 4.34 16.25 7.57
CA SER A 443 3.74 17.58 7.74
C SER A 443 2.31 17.48 8.27
N GLY A 444 1.50 16.56 7.77
CA GLY A 444 0.16 16.29 8.30
C GLY A 444 0.19 15.82 9.75
N ALA A 445 1.08 14.90 10.10
CA ALA A 445 1.24 14.39 11.46
C ALA A 445 1.64 15.49 12.44
N LEU A 446 2.54 16.40 12.04
CA LEU A 446 2.95 17.54 12.86
C LEU A 446 1.80 18.57 13.02
N ALA A 447 1.05 18.85 11.95
CA ALA A 447 -0.05 19.82 11.98
C ALA A 447 -1.22 19.39 12.89
N PHE A 448 -1.47 18.08 12.97
CA PHE A 448 -2.57 17.49 13.76
C PHE A 448 -2.08 16.70 14.98
N GLY A 449 -0.82 16.82 15.35
CA GLY A 449 -0.23 16.14 16.50
C GLY A 449 -0.90 16.51 17.81
N LEU A 450 -1.13 15.51 18.67
CA LEU A 450 -1.63 15.71 20.02
C LEU A 450 -0.51 16.27 20.92
N ASN A 451 -0.85 17.21 21.78
CA ASN A 451 0.10 17.69 22.79
C ASN A 451 0.13 16.70 23.98
N LEU A 452 1.03 15.73 23.90
CA LEU A 452 1.18 14.65 24.89
C LEU A 452 2.42 14.80 25.80
N GLY A 453 3.10 15.93 25.76
CA GLY A 453 4.29 16.22 26.58
C GLY A 453 5.51 16.63 25.79
#